data_fae2a5e3d38296a3f63bf7edf9b7150a
#
_entry.id   fae2a5e3d38296a3f63bf7edf9b7150a
#
_cell.length_a   1.000
_cell.length_b   1.000
_cell.length_c   1.000
_cell.angle_alpha   90.00
_cell.angle_beta   90.00
_cell.angle_gamma   90.00
#
_symmetry.space_group_name_H-M   'P 1'
#
loop_
_entity.id
_entity.type
_entity.pdbx_description
1 polymer ?
#
loop_
_entity_poly.entity_id
_entity_poly.type
_entity_poly.pdbx_seq_one_letter_code
_entity_poly.pdbx_strand_id
1 'polypeptide(L)'
;MGIKYLHTMVRVKDLEKSMAFYRLLGLKETRRHESEQGRFTLVFMAPPGQEDCPVELTYNWDGDPGLPSDGRHFGHLAYEV
;
A
#
# COMPACT_ATOMS: atom_id res chain seq x y z
N MET A 1 9.00 -18.21 16.49
CA MET A 1 7.87 -17.71 17.23
C MET A 1 7.94 -16.19 17.34
N GLY A 2 6.92 -15.61 17.71
CA GLY A 2 6.88 -14.25 18.07
C GLY A 2 6.46 -13.34 16.97
N ILE A 3 7.35 -12.88 16.13
CA ILE A 3 7.04 -11.78 15.23
C ILE A 3 6.90 -12.26 13.81
N LYS A 4 5.82 -11.84 13.16
CA LYS A 4 5.58 -12.12 11.75
C LYS A 4 5.39 -10.80 11.01
N TYR A 5 6.18 -10.59 9.96
CA TYR A 5 6.01 -9.42 9.11
C TYR A 5 4.69 -9.53 8.34
N LEU A 6 3.89 -8.47 8.36
CA LEU A 6 2.62 -8.44 7.63
C LEU A 6 2.73 -7.62 6.36
N HIS A 7 3.12 -6.36 6.46
CA HIS A 7 3.20 -5.52 5.26
C HIS A 7 3.92 -4.21 5.56
N THR A 8 4.29 -3.52 4.47
CA THR A 8 4.77 -2.15 4.52
C THR A 8 3.72 -1.28 3.84
N MET A 9 3.34 -0.19 4.48
CA MET A 9 2.35 0.73 3.94
C MET A 9 3.02 1.96 3.36
N VAL A 10 2.61 2.33 2.16
CA VAL A 10 3.12 3.51 1.45
C VAL A 10 1.92 4.34 0.99
N ARG A 11 1.95 5.62 1.27
CA ARG A 11 0.92 6.54 0.78
C ARG A 11 1.23 6.92 -0.66
N VAL A 12 0.19 7.01 -1.50
CA VAL A 12 0.36 7.32 -2.92
C VAL A 12 -0.57 8.45 -3.31
N LYS A 13 -0.10 9.29 -4.21
CA LYS A 13 -0.88 10.41 -4.72
C LYS A 13 -1.79 9.99 -5.87
N ASP A 14 -1.34 9.07 -6.70
CA ASP A 14 -2.08 8.59 -7.87
C ASP A 14 -2.05 7.07 -7.83
N LEU A 15 -3.18 6.49 -7.42
CA LEU A 15 -3.24 5.05 -7.20
C LEU A 15 -2.96 4.27 -8.47
N GLU A 16 -3.54 4.70 -9.60
CA GLU A 16 -3.39 3.93 -10.83
C GLU A 16 -1.95 3.96 -11.34
N LYS A 17 -1.28 5.11 -11.23
CA LYS A 17 0.13 5.20 -11.63
C LYS A 17 1.01 4.35 -10.73
N SER A 18 0.75 4.36 -9.43
CA SER A 18 1.52 3.55 -8.49
C SER A 18 1.32 2.07 -8.75
N MET A 19 0.07 1.65 -8.97
CA MET A 19 -0.21 0.26 -9.29
C MET A 19 0.48 -0.17 -10.58
N ALA A 20 0.47 0.70 -11.60
CA ALA A 20 1.13 0.39 -12.86
C ALA A 20 2.63 0.18 -12.64
N PHE A 21 3.25 1.01 -11.81
CA PHE A 21 4.67 0.85 -11.49
C PHE A 21 4.94 -0.51 -10.84
N TYR A 22 4.14 -0.88 -9.84
CA TYR A 22 4.36 -2.15 -9.15
C TYR A 22 4.07 -3.34 -10.06
N ARG A 23 3.11 -3.20 -10.99
CA ARG A 23 2.85 -4.24 -11.98
C ARG A 23 4.04 -4.48 -12.88
N LEU A 24 4.78 -3.41 -13.24
CA LEU A 24 6.00 -3.55 -14.03
C LEU A 24 7.06 -4.39 -13.31
N LEU A 25 7.06 -4.34 -11.98
CA LEU A 25 7.98 -5.15 -11.18
C LEU A 25 7.48 -6.58 -10.98
N GLY A 26 6.28 -6.90 -11.47
CA GLY A 26 5.73 -8.23 -11.34
C GLY A 26 4.75 -8.42 -10.21
N LEU A 27 4.43 -7.35 -9.47
CA LEU A 27 3.43 -7.45 -8.41
C LEU A 27 2.03 -7.44 -9.00
N LYS A 28 1.10 -8.09 -8.29
CA LYS A 28 -0.30 -8.12 -8.66
C LYS A 28 -1.13 -7.72 -7.46
N GLU A 29 -2.30 -7.14 -7.73
CA GLU A 29 -3.24 -6.82 -6.66
C GLU A 29 -3.75 -8.09 -6.03
N THR A 30 -3.61 -8.21 -4.71
CA THR A 30 -4.09 -9.39 -3.98
C THR A 30 -5.35 -9.09 -3.20
N ARG A 31 -5.53 -7.85 -2.75
CA ARG A 31 -6.69 -7.47 -1.97
C ARG A 31 -6.90 -5.97 -2.07
N ARG A 32 -8.14 -5.53 -1.97
CA ARG A 32 -8.49 -4.12 -2.00
C ARG A 32 -9.54 -3.84 -0.94
N HIS A 33 -9.42 -2.70 -0.27
CA HIS A 33 -10.40 -2.26 0.71
C HIS A 33 -10.67 -0.77 0.49
N GLU A 34 -11.95 -0.42 0.35
CA GLU A 34 -12.35 0.97 0.22
C GLU A 34 -13.19 1.35 1.42
N SER A 35 -12.88 2.49 2.03
CA SER A 35 -13.61 2.99 3.18
C SER A 35 -14.21 4.34 2.84
N GLU A 36 -15.54 4.39 2.70
CA GLU A 36 -16.22 5.67 2.49
C GLU A 36 -16.17 6.53 3.74
N GLN A 37 -16.27 5.91 4.89
CA GLN A 37 -16.21 6.63 6.15
C GLN A 37 -14.85 7.29 6.35
N GLY A 38 -13.78 6.56 6.07
CA GLY A 38 -12.43 7.09 6.18
C GLY A 38 -11.95 7.81 4.94
N ARG A 39 -12.66 7.67 3.83
CA ARG A 39 -12.36 8.27 2.54
C ARG A 39 -10.97 7.89 2.04
N PHE A 40 -10.73 6.58 1.99
CA PHE A 40 -9.47 6.07 1.49
C PHE A 40 -9.66 4.73 0.80
N THR A 41 -8.67 4.37 -0.03
CA THR A 41 -8.59 3.07 -0.67
C THR A 41 -7.25 2.45 -0.31
N LEU A 42 -7.30 1.18 0.09
CA LEU A 42 -6.10 0.38 0.34
C LEU A 42 -6.00 -0.68 -0.74
N VAL A 43 -4.82 -0.83 -1.34
CA VAL A 43 -4.57 -1.88 -2.32
C VAL A 43 -3.33 -2.63 -1.89
N PHE A 44 -3.46 -3.94 -1.70
CA PHE A 44 -2.34 -4.80 -1.35
C PHE A 44 -1.81 -5.46 -2.61
N MET A 45 -0.50 -5.37 -2.84
CA MET A 45 0.13 -5.92 -4.03
C MET A 45 1.33 -6.77 -3.63
N ALA A 46 1.51 -7.89 -4.33
CA ALA A 46 2.62 -8.79 -4.07
C ALA A 46 2.98 -9.56 -5.33
N PRO A 47 4.23 -10.00 -5.46
CA PRO A 47 4.58 -10.94 -6.54
C PRO A 47 3.89 -12.28 -6.31
N PRO A 48 3.60 -13.03 -7.39
CA PRO A 48 3.03 -14.37 -7.21
C PRO A 48 3.93 -15.22 -6.31
N GLY A 49 3.31 -15.92 -5.36
CA GLY A 49 4.04 -16.75 -4.41
C GLY A 49 4.51 -16.01 -3.18
N GLN A 50 4.33 -14.70 -3.12
CA GLN A 50 4.76 -13.89 -1.98
C GLN A 50 3.61 -13.08 -1.40
N GLU A 51 2.40 -13.63 -1.46
CA GLU A 51 1.20 -12.92 -1.04
C GLU A 51 1.16 -12.64 0.46
N ASP A 52 2.01 -13.30 1.23
CA ASP A 52 2.09 -13.06 2.66
C ASP A 52 3.04 -11.89 3.01
N CYS A 53 3.65 -11.25 2.02
CA CYS A 53 4.53 -10.09 2.23
C CYS A 53 4.15 -8.94 1.30
N PRO A 54 2.91 -8.45 1.34
CA PRO A 54 2.49 -7.43 0.37
C PRO A 54 3.00 -6.05 0.72
N VAL A 55 3.01 -5.16 -0.28
CA VAL A 55 3.05 -3.73 -0.03
C VAL A 55 1.60 -3.24 -0.02
N GLU A 56 1.28 -2.37 0.94
CA GLU A 56 -0.04 -1.77 1.06
C GLU A 56 0.02 -0.35 0.53
N LEU A 57 -0.69 -0.08 -0.57
CA LEU A 57 -0.78 1.27 -1.12
C LEU A 57 -2.01 1.94 -0.52
N THR A 58 -1.81 3.11 0.08
CA THR A 58 -2.88 3.88 0.69
C THR A 58 -3.12 5.14 -0.13
N TYR A 59 -4.33 5.25 -0.66
CA TYR A 59 -4.74 6.43 -1.41
C TYR A 59 -5.83 7.16 -0.63
N ASN A 60 -5.54 8.37 -0.17
CA ASN A 60 -6.50 9.21 0.54
C ASN A 60 -7.27 10.04 -0.48
N TRP A 61 -8.59 9.89 -0.52
CA TRP A 61 -9.43 10.47 -1.57
C TRP A 61 -9.37 11.99 -1.60
N ASP A 62 -9.23 12.62 -0.45
CA ASP A 62 -9.22 14.08 -0.34
C ASP A 62 -7.83 14.66 -0.52
N GLY A 63 -6.89 13.84 -0.98
CA GLY A 63 -5.52 14.23 -1.15
C GLY A 63 -4.73 13.97 0.11
N ASP A 64 -3.42 14.06 -0.01
CA ASP A 64 -2.52 13.79 1.09
C ASP A 64 -1.45 14.88 1.05
N PRO A 65 -1.60 15.93 1.88
CA PRO A 65 -0.61 16.99 1.89
C PRO A 65 0.75 16.40 2.27
N GLY A 66 1.77 16.88 1.62
CA GLY A 66 3.09 16.34 1.87
C GLY A 66 3.59 15.40 0.81
N LEU A 67 2.73 14.96 -0.11
CA LEU A 67 3.15 14.19 -1.27
C LEU A 67 3.33 15.14 -2.46
N PRO A 68 4.35 14.90 -3.27
CA PRO A 68 5.39 13.89 -3.18
C PRO A 68 6.68 14.35 -2.50
N SER A 69 6.77 15.58 -2.04
CA SER A 69 8.07 16.17 -1.78
C SER A 69 8.50 16.26 -0.31
N ASP A 70 7.61 16.00 0.65
CA ASP A 70 7.96 16.19 2.05
C ASP A 70 7.87 14.91 2.89
N GLY A 71 7.94 13.76 2.26
CA GLY A 71 8.23 12.53 2.98
C GLY A 71 7.04 11.74 3.52
N ARG A 72 5.82 12.12 3.16
CA ARG A 72 4.66 11.38 3.67
C ARG A 72 4.40 10.05 2.94
N HIS A 73 5.22 9.70 1.97
CA HIS A 73 4.99 8.45 1.22
C HIS A 73 5.07 7.23 2.12
N PHE A 74 6.12 7.13 2.94
CA PHE A 74 6.26 6.00 3.84
C PHE A 74 5.19 6.07 4.93
N GLY A 75 4.50 4.98 5.14
CA GLY A 75 3.45 4.90 6.14
C GLY A 75 3.90 4.12 7.37
N HIS A 76 4.02 2.79 7.24
CA HIS A 76 4.37 1.98 8.40
C HIS A 76 4.83 0.60 7.98
N LEU A 77 5.46 -0.09 8.92
CA LEU A 77 5.73 -1.52 8.86
C LEU A 77 4.79 -2.20 9.85
N ALA A 78 4.27 -3.35 9.48
CA ALA A 78 3.34 -4.08 10.33
C ALA A 78 3.87 -5.48 10.62
N TYR A 79 3.86 -5.83 11.90
CA TYR A 79 4.28 -7.15 12.37
C TYR A 79 3.22 -7.72 13.27
N GLU A 80 2.99 -9.02 13.15
CA GLU A 80 2.14 -9.75 14.06
C GLU A 80 3.00 -10.36 15.17
N VAL A 81 2.59 -10.17 16.39
CA VAL A 81 3.34 -10.71 17.56
C VAL A 81 2.54 -11.77 18.27
#